data_e21b90c002e19105bff4e353f12b444f
#
_entry.id   e21b90c002e19105bff4e353f12b444f
#
_cell.length_a   1.000
_cell.length_b   1.000
_cell.length_c   1.000
_cell.angle_alpha   90.00
_cell.angle_beta   90.00
_cell.angle_gamma   90.00
#
_symmetry.space_group_name_H-M   'P 1'
#
loop_
_entity.id
_entity.type
_entity.pdbx_description
1 polymer ?
#
loop_
_entity_poly.entity_id
_entity_poly.type
_entity_poly.pdbx_seq_one_letter_code
_entity_poly.pdbx_strand_id
1 'polypeptide(L)'
;MKKYIIITIIALFAGYNTVQAQVPAVMLDNKPGWHKIGETTVNYKKEKDQVLVLGYDRFSAIKFKVEDAPVDISLVEVHYKSGDKQSINLGSSLKANEESKEIKLNGGKRKVKKIVFVYKTQPNNDDKRAHLAIWGLKQ
;
A
#
# COMPACT_ATOMS: atom_id res chain seq x y z
N MET A 1 -60.18 -24.08 11.69
CA MET A 1 -59.71 -23.77 11.69
C MET A 1 -58.81 -23.17 11.35
N LYS A 2 -58.39 -22.77 11.29
CA LYS A 2 -57.65 -22.18 11.06
C LYS A 2 -56.57 -22.03 10.89
N LYS A 3 -55.88 -21.78 10.59
CA LYS A 3 -54.97 -21.51 10.41
C LYS A 3 -54.08 -21.01 10.14
N TYR A 4 -53.44 -20.60 10.06
CA TYR A 4 -52.69 -20.05 9.92
C TYR A 4 -51.63 -19.83 9.59
N ILE A 5 -51.05 -19.51 9.42
CA ILE A 5 -50.13 -19.20 9.06
C ILE A 5 -49.13 -18.69 8.97
N ILE A 6 -48.58 -18.44 8.93
CA ILE A 6 -47.70 -18.09 8.95
C ILE A 6 -46.70 -17.69 8.39
N ILE A 7 -46.16 -17.34 8.13
CA ILE A 7 -45.34 -16.87 7.64
C ILE A 7 -44.22 -16.60 7.69
N THR A 8 -43.73 -16.38 7.65
CA THR A 8 -42.71 -16.35 7.67
C THR A 8 -41.87 -15.82 7.01
N ILE A 9 -41.51 -15.37 6.73
CA ILE A 9 -40.80 -14.86 6.00
C ILE A 9 -39.65 -14.43 6.30
N ILE A 10 -39.25 -13.99 6.26
CA ILE A 10 -38.25 -13.63 6.58
C ILE A 10 -37.15 -13.80 6.10
N ALA A 11 -36.62 -14.00 6.25
CA ALA A 11 -35.53 -14.32 5.84
C ALA A 11 -34.96 -13.66 4.99
N LEU A 12 -35.32 -13.22 4.38
CA LEU A 12 -34.73 -12.67 3.47
C LEU A 12 -33.71 -12.02 3.68
N PHE A 13 -33.36 -11.60 4.45
CA PHE A 13 -32.43 -10.79 4.63
C PHE A 13 -31.24 -11.23 4.54
N ALA A 14 -31.12 -12.15 4.51
CA ALA A 14 -29.94 -12.53 4.69
C ALA A 14 -29.15 -12.25 3.70
N GLY A 15 -29.52 -12.11 2.69
CA GLY A 15 -28.65 -11.99 1.77
C GLY A 15 -27.92 -10.95 1.62
N TYR A 16 -27.94 -10.08 2.31
CA TYR A 16 -27.30 -9.01 2.06
C TYR A 16 -26.07 -8.93 2.38
N ASN A 17 -25.36 -9.58 2.21
CA ASN A 17 -24.15 -9.41 2.47
C ASN A 17 -23.52 -8.76 1.67
N THR A 18 -23.46 -7.81 1.59
CA THR A 18 -22.78 -7.02 1.03
C THR A 18 -21.51 -7.14 1.16
N VAL A 19 -20.91 -7.34 0.20
CA VAL A 19 -19.70 -7.33 0.25
C VAL A 19 -19.22 -6.12 0.13
N GLN A 20 -18.59 -5.62 0.80
CA GLN A 20 -18.02 -4.54 0.80
C GLN A 20 -16.88 -4.54 0.18
N ALA A 21 -16.82 -3.93 -0.77
CA ALA A 21 -15.69 -3.73 -1.41
C ALA A 21 -14.73 -3.29 -0.56
N GLN A 22 -13.74 -3.73 -0.51
CA GLN A 22 -12.89 -3.38 0.29
C GLN A 22 -12.09 -2.43 -0.04
N VAL A 23 -12.25 -1.40 0.23
CA VAL A 23 -11.33 -0.41 0.20
C VAL A 23 -10.23 -0.79 0.97
N PRO A 24 -9.14 -0.77 0.44
CA PRO A 24 -7.98 -1.09 1.10
C PRO A 24 -7.90 -0.18 2.21
N ALA A 25 -7.59 -0.61 3.19
CA ALA A 25 -7.56 0.08 4.31
C ALA A 25 -6.69 1.09 4.37
N VAL A 26 -7.03 2.13 4.05
CA VAL A 26 -6.23 3.13 4.27
C VAL A 26 -6.60 3.59 5.53
N MET A 27 -5.83 3.77 6.26
CA MET A 27 -5.88 4.14 7.38
C MET A 27 -6.64 5.07 7.89
N LEU A 28 -7.43 4.81 8.61
CA LEU A 28 -8.21 5.70 9.25
C LEU A 28 -7.81 5.86 10.67
N ASP A 29 -6.69 5.33 11.01
CA ASP A 29 -6.27 5.38 12.37
C ASP A 29 -5.40 6.57 12.57
N ASN A 30 -5.64 7.39 13.56
CA ASN A 30 -4.84 8.58 13.81
C ASN A 30 -3.70 8.32 14.78
N LYS A 31 -3.45 7.08 15.13
CA LYS A 31 -2.37 6.77 16.05
C LYS A 31 -1.00 7.05 15.45
N PRO A 32 -0.04 7.49 16.24
CA PRO A 32 1.30 7.65 15.72
C PRO A 32 1.93 6.31 15.38
N GLY A 33 2.97 6.31 14.65
CA GLY A 33 3.72 5.13 14.26
C GLY A 33 3.67 4.83 12.78
N TRP A 34 4.13 3.64 12.44
CA TRP A 34 4.18 3.22 11.04
C TRP A 34 2.86 2.60 10.61
N HIS A 35 2.35 3.10 9.50
CA HIS A 35 1.11 2.61 8.92
C HIS A 35 1.32 2.27 7.45
N LYS A 36 0.72 1.19 6.99
CA LYS A 36 0.80 0.82 5.60
C LYS A 36 -0.05 1.77 4.81
N ILE A 37 0.54 2.47 3.88
CA ILE A 37 -0.13 3.51 3.13
C ILE A 37 -0.33 3.17 1.65
N GLY A 38 0.20 2.06 1.21
CA GLY A 38 0.00 1.59 -0.15
C GLY A 38 0.73 0.29 -0.41
N GLU A 39 0.38 -0.36 -1.50
CA GLU A 39 1.11 -1.54 -1.91
C GLU A 39 0.85 -1.81 -3.38
N THR A 40 1.72 -2.50 -4.01
CA THR A 40 1.58 -2.91 -5.40
C THR A 40 2.27 -4.24 -5.62
N THR A 41 1.87 -4.94 -6.66
CA THR A 41 2.54 -6.15 -7.11
C THR A 41 3.53 -5.75 -8.20
N VAL A 42 4.77 -6.11 -7.99
CA VAL A 42 5.82 -5.76 -8.93
C VAL A 42 5.71 -6.65 -10.17
N ASN A 43 5.81 -6.01 -11.34
CA ASN A 43 5.64 -6.74 -12.58
C ASN A 43 6.99 -6.96 -13.23
N TYR A 44 7.30 -8.19 -13.64
CA TYR A 44 8.57 -8.50 -14.27
C TYR A 44 8.82 -7.76 -15.59
N LYS A 45 7.78 -7.28 -16.22
CA LYS A 45 7.92 -6.60 -17.51
C LYS A 45 8.05 -5.11 -17.37
N LYS A 46 7.86 -4.57 -16.16
CA LYS A 46 7.97 -3.15 -15.95
C LYS A 46 9.16 -2.86 -15.08
N GLU A 47 9.79 -1.75 -15.31
CA GLU A 47 10.89 -1.29 -14.48
C GLU A 47 10.50 -0.07 -13.67
N LYS A 48 9.28 0.42 -13.84
CA LYS A 48 8.79 1.62 -13.15
C LYS A 48 7.33 1.43 -12.79
N ASP A 49 6.96 1.83 -11.61
CA ASP A 49 5.58 1.76 -11.17
C ASP A 49 5.28 2.90 -10.20
N GLN A 50 4.01 3.13 -9.93
CA GLN A 50 3.60 4.16 -8.99
C GLN A 50 2.50 3.65 -8.09
N VAL A 51 2.48 4.16 -6.87
CA VAL A 51 1.45 3.86 -5.91
C VAL A 51 0.82 5.16 -5.47
N LEU A 52 -0.49 5.27 -5.61
CA LEU A 52 -1.22 6.43 -5.13
C LEU A 52 -1.44 6.28 -3.63
N VAL A 53 -1.19 7.35 -2.91
CA VAL A 53 -1.40 7.38 -1.48
C VAL A 53 -2.74 8.06 -1.24
N LEU A 54 -3.68 7.33 -0.67
CA LEU A 54 -5.00 7.86 -0.45
C LEU A 54 -5.09 8.58 0.90
N GLY A 55 -5.98 9.51 1.01
CA GLY A 55 -6.21 10.23 2.25
C GLY A 55 -5.40 11.51 2.38
N TYR A 56 -5.53 12.15 3.53
CA TYR A 56 -4.89 13.44 3.74
C TYR A 56 -3.94 13.41 4.94
N ASP A 57 -3.53 12.26 5.38
CA ASP A 57 -2.61 12.15 6.50
C ASP A 57 -1.24 12.70 6.15
N ARG A 58 -0.53 13.14 7.14
CA ARG A 58 0.82 13.67 6.98
C ARG A 58 1.81 12.68 7.53
N PHE A 59 2.90 12.50 6.82
CA PHE A 59 3.94 11.57 7.20
C PHE A 59 5.29 12.30 7.29
N SER A 60 6.13 11.85 8.17
CA SER A 60 7.48 12.41 8.32
C SER A 60 8.53 11.54 7.63
N ALA A 61 8.21 10.29 7.39
CA ALA A 61 9.12 9.36 6.73
C ALA A 61 8.34 8.24 6.06
N ILE A 62 8.98 7.55 5.14
CA ILE A 62 8.42 6.36 4.50
C ILE A 62 9.46 5.27 4.47
N LYS A 63 9.04 4.03 4.35
CA LYS A 63 9.91 2.90 4.09
C LYS A 63 9.16 1.86 3.26
N PHE A 64 9.91 0.96 2.62
CA PHE A 64 9.34 -0.08 1.81
C PHE A 64 9.56 -1.44 2.43
N LYS A 65 8.64 -2.34 2.26
CA LYS A 65 8.82 -3.73 2.64
C LYS A 65 8.50 -4.59 1.43
N VAL A 66 9.39 -5.50 1.11
CA VAL A 66 9.22 -6.42 0.00
C VAL A 66 8.73 -7.75 0.54
N GLU A 67 7.76 -8.34 -0.12
CA GLU A 67 7.24 -9.64 0.24
C GLU A 67 7.27 -10.57 -0.96
N ASP A 68 7.44 -11.85 -0.70
CA ASP A 68 7.35 -12.96 -1.66
C ASP A 68 8.55 -13.16 -2.60
N ALA A 69 9.20 -12.15 -3.02
CA ALA A 69 10.34 -12.28 -3.92
C ALA A 69 11.25 -11.05 -3.83
N PRO A 70 12.51 -11.16 -4.14
CA PRO A 70 13.44 -10.03 -4.02
C PRO A 70 13.24 -8.97 -5.10
N VAL A 71 13.54 -7.75 -4.79
CA VAL A 71 13.45 -6.61 -5.70
C VAL A 71 14.61 -5.66 -5.47
N ASP A 72 15.18 -5.15 -6.55
CA ASP A 72 16.16 -4.09 -6.46
C ASP A 72 15.47 -2.77 -6.75
N ILE A 73 15.48 -1.85 -5.82
CA ILE A 73 14.88 -0.53 -5.99
C ILE A 73 15.99 0.49 -6.14
N SER A 74 16.06 1.13 -7.29
CA SER A 74 17.12 2.10 -7.55
C SER A 74 16.73 3.51 -7.21
N LEU A 75 15.54 3.93 -7.60
CA LEU A 75 15.11 5.32 -7.43
C LEU A 75 13.70 5.37 -6.87
N VAL A 76 13.46 6.32 -6.00
CA VAL A 76 12.14 6.58 -5.45
C VAL A 76 11.84 8.06 -5.62
N GLU A 77 10.68 8.40 -6.13
CA GLU A 77 10.23 9.77 -6.20
C GLU A 77 8.98 9.91 -5.36
N VAL A 78 9.00 10.78 -4.39
CA VAL A 78 7.83 11.08 -3.57
C VAL A 78 7.19 12.34 -4.12
N HIS A 79 5.97 12.24 -4.58
CA HIS A 79 5.23 13.38 -5.09
C HIS A 79 4.27 13.86 -4.00
N TYR A 80 4.41 15.11 -3.62
CA TYR A 80 3.60 15.68 -2.56
C TYR A 80 2.32 16.34 -3.10
N LYS A 81 1.32 16.44 -2.28
CA LYS A 81 0.07 17.08 -2.70
C LYS A 81 0.24 18.56 -3.00
N SER A 82 1.28 19.17 -2.48
CA SER A 82 1.61 20.56 -2.79
C SER A 82 2.20 20.76 -4.19
N GLY A 83 2.53 19.69 -4.88
CA GLY A 83 3.04 19.76 -6.26
C GLY A 83 4.53 19.54 -6.41
N ASP A 84 5.28 19.65 -5.35
CA ASP A 84 6.72 19.41 -5.41
C ASP A 84 7.02 17.91 -5.28
N LYS A 85 8.23 17.52 -5.53
CA LYS A 85 8.64 16.13 -5.42
C LYS A 85 10.03 16.01 -4.82
N GLN A 86 10.31 14.86 -4.25
CA GLN A 86 11.60 14.53 -3.70
C GLN A 86 12.10 13.26 -4.35
N SER A 87 13.30 13.29 -4.90
CA SER A 87 13.90 12.10 -5.54
C SER A 87 14.99 11.54 -4.66
N ILE A 88 14.97 10.24 -4.45
CA ILE A 88 15.92 9.56 -3.60
C ILE A 88 16.52 8.40 -4.36
N ASN A 89 17.85 8.37 -4.45
CA ASN A 89 18.53 7.25 -5.02
C ASN A 89 18.66 6.21 -3.92
N LEU A 90 17.78 5.24 -3.90
CA LEU A 90 17.76 4.26 -2.84
C LEU A 90 18.85 3.21 -3.00
N GLY A 91 19.01 2.70 -4.20
CA GLY A 91 20.07 1.74 -4.51
C GLY A 91 20.06 0.53 -3.61
N SER A 92 18.90 0.02 -3.24
CA SER A 92 18.80 -1.08 -2.32
C SER A 92 18.32 -2.36 -2.97
N SER A 93 19.01 -3.45 -2.68
CA SER A 93 18.54 -4.77 -3.05
C SER A 93 17.84 -5.34 -1.84
N LEU A 94 16.55 -5.55 -1.94
CA LEU A 94 15.76 -6.05 -0.84
C LEU A 94 15.34 -7.49 -1.10
N LYS A 95 15.63 -8.36 -0.14
CA LYS A 95 15.22 -9.74 -0.23
C LYS A 95 13.77 -9.86 0.22
N ALA A 96 13.16 -10.99 -0.04
CA ALA A 96 11.80 -11.22 0.43
C ALA A 96 11.73 -11.02 1.94
N ASN A 97 10.69 -10.29 2.36
CA ASN A 97 10.44 -9.93 3.74
C ASN A 97 11.42 -8.93 4.36
N GLU A 98 12.22 -8.28 3.55
CA GLU A 98 13.14 -7.27 4.03
C GLU A 98 12.57 -5.88 3.89
N GLU A 99 12.96 -4.98 4.78
CA GLU A 99 12.52 -3.59 4.74
C GLU A 99 13.66 -2.70 4.27
N SER A 100 13.32 -1.63 3.59
CA SER A 100 14.32 -0.62 3.23
C SER A 100 14.68 0.23 4.43
N LYS A 101 15.70 1.05 4.26
CA LYS A 101 15.98 2.07 5.26
C LYS A 101 14.86 3.08 5.28
N GLU A 102 14.79 3.84 6.36
CA GLU A 102 13.82 4.88 6.49
C GLU A 102 14.19 6.05 5.61
N ILE A 103 13.25 6.62 4.90
CA ILE A 103 13.46 7.76 4.03
C ILE A 103 12.73 8.94 4.66
N LYS A 104 13.46 9.92 5.12
CA LYS A 104 12.86 11.10 5.72
C LYS A 104 12.31 12.02 4.63
N LEU A 105 11.11 12.52 4.84
CA LEU A 105 10.49 13.40 3.87
C LEU A 105 10.97 14.84 4.10
N ASN A 106 11.22 15.55 3.00
CA ASN A 106 11.67 16.92 3.09
C ASN A 106 10.62 17.81 3.72
N GLY A 107 11.01 18.62 4.63
CA GLY A 107 10.09 19.54 5.29
C GLY A 107 9.33 18.99 6.47
N GLY A 108 9.64 17.79 6.90
CA GLY A 108 8.97 17.21 8.06
C GLY A 108 7.66 16.52 7.69
N LYS A 109 6.56 16.89 8.32
CA LYS A 109 5.31 16.22 8.07
C LYS A 109 4.68 16.66 6.76
N ARG A 110 4.50 15.76 5.85
CA ARG A 110 4.02 16.08 4.50
C ARG A 110 2.88 15.18 4.05
N LYS A 111 2.00 15.74 3.25
CA LYS A 111 0.94 14.99 2.61
C LYS A 111 1.48 14.45 1.30
N VAL A 112 1.44 13.15 1.13
CA VAL A 112 1.99 12.48 -0.05
C VAL A 112 0.87 12.17 -1.03
N LYS A 113 1.09 12.49 -2.31
CA LYS A 113 0.11 12.20 -3.34
C LYS A 113 0.35 10.84 -3.94
N LYS A 114 1.57 10.57 -4.32
CA LYS A 114 1.95 9.29 -4.91
C LYS A 114 3.44 9.04 -4.75
N ILE A 115 3.82 7.80 -4.88
CA ILE A 115 5.21 7.40 -4.84
C ILE A 115 5.51 6.64 -6.12
N VAL A 116 6.53 7.08 -6.84
CA VAL A 116 6.98 6.43 -8.06
C VAL A 116 8.29 5.75 -7.73
N PHE A 117 8.49 4.55 -8.18
CA PHE A 117 9.74 3.87 -7.95
C PHE A 117 10.21 3.13 -9.20
N VAL A 118 11.52 3.09 -9.36
CA VAL A 118 12.19 2.40 -10.44
C VAL A 118 12.85 1.18 -9.83
N TYR A 119 12.59 0.03 -10.40
CA TYR A 119 13.02 -1.23 -9.83
C TYR A 119 13.41 -2.27 -10.86
N LYS A 120 14.08 -3.31 -10.41
CA LYS A 120 14.32 -4.48 -11.21
C LYS A 120 13.98 -5.69 -10.38
N THR A 121 13.26 -6.62 -10.97
CA THR A 121 12.97 -7.87 -10.30
C THR A 121 14.10 -8.81 -10.52
N GLN A 122 14.39 -9.62 -9.54
CA GLN A 122 15.40 -10.65 -9.68
C GLN A 122 14.72 -11.96 -10.07
N PRO A 123 15.32 -12.73 -10.97
CA PRO A 123 14.79 -14.03 -11.30
C PRO A 123 14.77 -14.91 -10.06
N ASN A 124 13.72 -15.64 -9.86
CA ASN A 124 13.66 -16.61 -8.78
C ASN A 124 13.08 -17.92 -9.30
N ASN A 125 13.41 -19.00 -8.65
CA ASN A 125 13.04 -20.31 -9.14
C ASN A 125 11.56 -20.62 -9.01
N ASP A 126 10.85 -19.86 -8.21
CA ASP A 126 9.44 -20.10 -7.96
C ASP A 126 8.54 -19.22 -8.82
N ASP A 127 9.11 -18.40 -9.66
CA ASP A 127 8.40 -17.48 -10.54
C ASP A 127 7.38 -16.64 -9.76
N LYS A 128 7.72 -16.28 -8.54
CA LYS A 128 6.86 -15.49 -7.70
C LYS A 128 7.00 -14.02 -7.98
N ARG A 129 5.90 -13.32 -7.95
CA ARG A 129 5.94 -11.88 -8.08
C ARG A 129 6.11 -11.27 -6.70
N ALA A 130 6.92 -10.26 -6.61
CA ALA A 130 7.13 -9.55 -5.37
C ALA A 130 5.95 -8.61 -5.10
N HIS A 131 5.62 -8.45 -3.84
CA HIS A 131 4.69 -7.43 -3.42
C HIS A 131 5.50 -6.37 -2.70
N LEU A 132 5.22 -5.13 -3.02
CA LEU A 132 5.91 -4.01 -2.40
C LEU A 132 4.92 -3.22 -1.58
N ALA A 133 5.12 -3.19 -0.28
CA ALA A 133 4.29 -2.42 0.63
C ALA A 133 5.01 -1.14 1.03
N ILE A 134 4.29 -0.05 1.13
CA ILE A 134 4.84 1.23 1.52
C ILE A 134 4.25 1.61 2.86
N TRP A 135 5.13 1.96 3.80
CA TRP A 135 4.75 2.33 5.13
C TRP A 135 5.11 3.79 5.38
N GLY A 136 4.20 4.53 5.96
CA GLY A 136 4.41 5.94 6.32
C GLY A 136 4.43 6.12 7.80
N LEU A 137 5.31 6.98 8.28
CA LEU A 137 5.44 7.28 9.70
C LEU A 137 4.59 8.48 10.07
N LYS A 138 3.63 8.27 10.94
CA LYS A 138 2.81 9.36 11.48
C LYS A 138 3.33 9.70 12.86
N GLN A 139 3.44 10.94 13.14
CA GLN A 139 3.88 11.41 14.46
C GLN A 139 2.85 12.32 15.11
#